data_a63ba6bda02e5d9013d3f62e2975491a
#
_entry.id   a63ba6bda02e5d9013d3f62e2975491a
#
_cell.length_a   1.000
_cell.length_b   1.000
_cell.length_c   1.000
_cell.angle_alpha   90.00
_cell.angle_beta   90.00
_cell.angle_gamma   90.00
#
_symmetry.space_group_name_H-M   'P 1'
#
loop_
_entity.id
_entity.type
_entity.pdbx_description
1 polymer ?
#
loop_
_entity_poly.entity_id
_entity_poly.type
_entity_poly.pdbx_seq_one_letter_code
_entity_poly.pdbx_strand_id
1 'polypeptide(L)'
;MFDVEKIREDFPILSREISGRPLIYLDNGATSQTPKCVVDHIADTYYRVNANVHRGVHTLSQEATDAHEAARCRVQQFIGAGSSSEIIFTRGTTEAINLVASCLLYTSD
;
A
#
# COMPACT_ATOMS: atom_id res chain seq x y z
N MET A 1 -23.45 -4.71 -13.03
CA MET A 1 -22.56 -5.20 -14.11
C MET A 1 -21.19 -4.58 -13.87
N PHE A 2 -20.12 -5.34 -14.00
CA PHE A 2 -18.74 -4.84 -13.82
C PHE A 2 -18.39 -3.90 -14.99
N ASP A 3 -18.18 -2.63 -14.68
CA ASP A 3 -17.90 -1.60 -15.68
C ASP A 3 -16.38 -1.43 -15.84
N VAL A 4 -15.84 -2.11 -16.84
CA VAL A 4 -14.40 -2.13 -17.13
C VAL A 4 -13.88 -0.74 -17.50
N GLU A 5 -14.62 0.02 -18.29
CA GLU A 5 -14.16 1.33 -18.75
C GLU A 5 -14.07 2.32 -17.59
N LYS A 6 -15.04 2.32 -16.70
CA LYS A 6 -15.00 3.14 -15.48
C LYS A 6 -13.84 2.79 -14.58
N ILE A 7 -13.50 1.49 -14.43
CA ILE A 7 -12.34 1.07 -13.62
C ILE A 7 -11.03 1.48 -14.29
N ARG A 8 -10.96 1.42 -15.62
CA ARG A 8 -9.76 1.86 -16.36
C ARG A 8 -9.45 3.34 -16.17
N GLU A 9 -10.45 4.19 -15.93
CA GLU A 9 -10.25 5.62 -15.63
C GLU A 9 -9.43 5.86 -14.36
N ASP A 10 -9.46 4.94 -13.39
CA ASP A 10 -8.65 4.99 -12.18
C ASP A 10 -7.14 4.82 -12.46
N PHE A 11 -6.77 4.35 -13.65
CA PHE A 11 -5.41 4.05 -14.06
C PHE A 11 -4.99 4.88 -15.28
N PRO A 12 -4.53 6.13 -15.12
CA PRO A 12 -4.22 7.04 -16.23
C PRO A 12 -3.24 6.49 -17.26
N ILE A 13 -2.33 5.61 -16.86
CA ILE A 13 -1.37 4.98 -17.77
C ILE A 13 -2.07 4.16 -18.87
N LEU A 14 -3.28 3.62 -18.62
CA LEU A 14 -4.02 2.82 -19.57
C LEU A 14 -4.64 3.64 -20.70
N SER A 15 -4.64 4.98 -20.60
CA SER A 15 -5.05 5.89 -21.67
C SER A 15 -3.96 6.18 -22.70
N ARG A 16 -2.72 5.68 -22.47
CA ARG A 16 -1.61 5.88 -23.41
C ARG A 16 -1.81 5.11 -24.70
N GLU A 17 -1.22 5.64 -25.74
CA GLU A 17 -1.07 4.95 -27.03
C GLU A 17 0.39 4.54 -27.25
N ILE A 18 0.59 3.37 -27.81
CA ILE A 18 1.88 2.84 -28.25
C ILE A 18 1.82 2.60 -29.76
N SER A 19 2.62 3.33 -30.51
CA SER A 19 2.64 3.27 -31.99
C SER A 19 1.25 3.49 -32.62
N GLY A 20 0.49 4.46 -32.07
CA GLY A 20 -0.84 4.84 -32.56
C GLY A 20 -1.96 3.83 -32.23
N ARG A 21 -1.73 2.94 -31.26
CA ARG A 21 -2.72 1.97 -30.79
C ARG A 21 -2.90 2.09 -29.27
N PRO A 22 -4.11 1.89 -28.74
CA PRO A 22 -4.33 1.87 -27.29
C PRO A 22 -3.42 0.88 -26.58
N LEU A 23 -2.88 1.27 -25.43
CA LEU A 23 -2.03 0.42 -24.59
C LEU A 23 -2.79 -0.85 -24.16
N ILE A 24 -2.21 -2.00 -24.47
CA ILE A 24 -2.59 -3.29 -23.90
C ILE A 24 -1.45 -3.71 -22.96
N TYR A 25 -1.75 -3.81 -21.65
CA TYR A 25 -0.78 -4.20 -20.63
C TYR A 25 -1.16 -5.56 -20.05
N LEU A 26 -0.31 -6.57 -20.22
CA LEU A 26 -0.56 -7.96 -19.82
C LEU A 26 0.49 -8.50 -18.83
N ASP A 27 1.39 -7.65 -18.33
CA ASP A 27 2.50 -8.06 -17.45
C ASP A 27 2.22 -7.77 -15.96
N ASN A 28 0.96 -7.90 -15.54
CA ASN A 28 0.56 -7.67 -14.14
C ASN A 28 1.19 -8.68 -13.17
N GLY A 29 1.65 -9.84 -13.65
CA GLY A 29 2.38 -10.83 -12.84
C GLY A 29 3.73 -10.32 -12.35
N ALA A 30 4.38 -9.46 -13.13
CA ALA A 30 5.63 -8.81 -12.73
C ALA A 30 5.37 -7.49 -11.98
N THR A 31 4.48 -6.65 -12.50
CA THR A 31 4.17 -5.34 -11.90
C THR A 31 2.73 -4.95 -12.24
N SER A 32 1.90 -4.74 -11.23
CA SER A 32 0.57 -4.15 -11.41
C SER A 32 0.64 -2.64 -11.57
N GLN A 33 -0.24 -2.08 -12.39
CA GLN A 33 -0.35 -0.63 -12.53
C GLN A 33 -0.92 -0.01 -11.24
N THR A 34 -0.49 1.21 -10.94
CA THR A 34 -0.89 1.91 -9.72
C THR A 34 -2.04 2.87 -10.03
N PRO A 35 -3.15 2.80 -9.29
CA PRO A 35 -4.27 3.71 -9.49
C PRO A 35 -3.91 5.14 -9.08
N LYS A 36 -4.53 6.12 -9.74
CA LYS A 36 -4.29 7.55 -9.53
C LYS A 36 -4.43 7.96 -8.05
N CYS A 37 -5.44 7.46 -7.36
CA CYS A 37 -5.68 7.80 -5.96
C CYS A 37 -4.51 7.40 -5.04
N VAL A 38 -3.80 6.31 -5.34
CA VAL A 38 -2.62 5.89 -4.59
C VAL A 38 -1.45 6.81 -4.86
N VAL A 39 -1.20 7.14 -6.13
CA VAL A 39 -0.12 8.06 -6.53
C VAL A 39 -0.33 9.44 -5.91
N ASP A 40 -1.55 9.98 -6.00
CA ASP A 40 -1.92 11.28 -5.44
C ASP A 40 -1.73 11.28 -3.91
N HIS A 41 -2.12 10.21 -3.22
CA HIS A 41 -1.97 10.09 -1.77
C HIS A 41 -0.49 10.03 -1.35
N ILE A 42 0.35 9.32 -2.08
CA ILE A 42 1.81 9.29 -1.85
C ILE A 42 2.39 10.70 -2.00
N ALA A 43 2.04 11.39 -3.08
CA ALA A 43 2.51 12.75 -3.34
C ALA A 43 2.05 13.72 -2.22
N ASP A 44 0.76 13.68 -1.85
CA ASP A 44 0.19 14.51 -0.78
C ASP A 44 0.89 14.25 0.58
N THR A 45 1.18 12.99 0.88
CA THR A 45 1.91 12.62 2.09
C THR A 45 3.29 13.29 2.14
N TYR A 46 4.06 13.24 1.03
CA TYR A 46 5.36 13.91 0.97
C TYR A 46 5.26 15.43 1.05
N TYR A 47 4.23 16.03 0.49
CA TYR A 47 4.07 17.50 0.49
C TYR A 47 3.55 18.04 1.83
N ARG A 48 2.80 17.27 2.60
CA ARG A 48 2.04 17.82 3.74
C ARG A 48 2.34 17.16 5.08
N VAL A 49 2.67 15.87 5.12
CA VAL A 49 2.67 15.08 6.38
C VAL A 49 3.96 14.27 6.55
N ASN A 50 4.99 14.50 5.73
CA ASN A 50 6.22 13.72 5.78
C ASN A 50 7.00 13.94 7.09
N ALA A 51 6.84 13.02 8.04
CA ALA A 51 7.52 13.04 9.33
C ALA A 51 7.76 11.62 9.86
N ASN A 52 8.63 11.51 10.89
CA ASN A 52 8.87 10.23 11.57
C ASN A 52 7.63 9.75 12.32
N VAL A 53 7.19 8.55 11.99
CA VAL A 53 6.10 7.84 12.67
C VAL A 53 6.58 7.35 14.04
N HIS A 54 5.77 7.54 15.09
CA HIS A 54 6.02 7.11 16.49
C HIS A 54 7.24 7.70 17.20
N ARG A 55 7.91 8.71 16.65
CA ARG A 55 9.18 9.23 17.24
C ARG A 55 9.20 10.72 17.51
N GLY A 56 8.25 11.49 17.04
CA GLY A 56 8.24 12.93 17.21
C GLY A 56 7.15 13.39 18.18
N VAL A 57 7.42 14.48 18.88
CA VAL A 57 6.46 15.15 19.79
C VAL A 57 5.86 16.40 19.17
N HIS A 58 5.93 16.53 17.84
CA HIS A 58 5.40 17.68 17.09
C HIS A 58 4.24 17.26 16.19
N THR A 59 3.43 18.21 15.78
CA THR A 59 2.18 18.00 15.03
C THR A 59 2.32 17.08 13.82
N LEU A 60 3.30 17.33 12.94
CA LEU A 60 3.48 16.49 11.74
C LEU A 60 3.78 15.02 12.07
N SER A 61 4.53 14.75 13.14
CA SER A 61 4.79 13.38 13.57
C SER A 61 3.55 12.70 14.11
N GLN A 62 2.68 13.46 14.79
CA GLN A 62 1.41 12.94 15.26
C GLN A 62 0.48 12.61 14.07
N GLU A 63 0.35 13.55 13.12
CA GLU A 63 -0.46 13.35 11.91
C GLU A 63 0.03 12.14 11.09
N ALA A 64 1.36 11.99 10.92
CA ALA A 64 1.95 10.84 10.23
C ALA A 64 1.66 9.51 10.97
N THR A 65 1.73 9.54 12.31
CA THR A 65 1.42 8.37 13.16
C THR A 65 -0.06 8.00 13.04
N ASP A 66 -0.95 8.97 13.14
CA ASP A 66 -2.39 8.74 13.05
C ASP A 66 -2.78 8.17 11.68
N ALA A 67 -2.19 8.69 10.59
CA ALA A 67 -2.39 8.18 9.25
C ALA A 67 -1.89 6.73 9.09
N HIS A 68 -0.72 6.43 9.66
CA HIS A 68 -0.14 5.07 9.64
C HIS A 68 -1.01 4.07 10.38
N GLU A 69 -1.47 4.42 11.58
CA GLU A 69 -2.33 3.54 12.39
C GLU A 69 -3.73 3.40 11.78
N ALA A 70 -4.28 4.45 11.17
CA ALA A 70 -5.52 4.36 10.42
C ALA A 70 -5.40 3.38 9.24
N ALA A 71 -4.29 3.39 8.51
CA ALA A 71 -4.01 2.44 7.44
C ALA A 71 -3.93 1.00 7.98
N ARG A 72 -3.27 0.79 9.13
CA ARG A 72 -3.19 -0.50 9.82
C ARG A 72 -4.57 -1.04 10.17
N CYS A 73 -5.43 -0.22 10.77
CA CYS A 73 -6.80 -0.59 11.09
C CYS A 73 -7.62 -0.92 9.83
N ARG A 74 -7.40 -0.20 8.73
CA ARG A 74 -8.09 -0.47 7.46
C ARG A 74 -7.70 -1.83 6.89
N VAL A 75 -6.41 -2.19 6.92
CA VAL A 75 -5.94 -3.52 6.49
C VAL A 75 -6.51 -4.60 7.41
N GLN A 76 -6.48 -4.39 8.72
CA GLN A 76 -7.05 -5.31 9.71
C GLN A 76 -8.52 -5.63 9.39
N GLN A 77 -9.34 -4.61 9.15
CA GLN A 77 -10.75 -4.78 8.79
C GLN A 77 -10.93 -5.51 7.46
N PHE A 78 -10.12 -5.16 6.45
CA PHE A 78 -10.20 -5.76 5.12
C PHE A 78 -9.92 -7.27 5.12
N ILE A 79 -8.93 -7.72 5.88
CA ILE A 79 -8.59 -9.15 5.97
C ILE A 79 -9.33 -9.90 7.08
N GLY A 80 -10.13 -9.20 7.90
CA GLY A 80 -10.90 -9.80 9.01
C GLY A 80 -10.03 -10.24 10.19
N ALA A 81 -8.87 -9.63 10.43
CA ALA A 81 -8.02 -9.91 11.58
C ALA A 81 -8.70 -9.44 12.89
N GLY A 82 -8.44 -10.12 13.99
CA GLY A 82 -9.08 -9.82 15.29
C GLY A 82 -8.62 -8.51 15.92
N SER A 83 -7.37 -8.09 15.62
CA SER A 83 -6.78 -6.87 16.16
C SER A 83 -5.84 -6.22 15.15
N SER A 84 -5.71 -4.89 15.19
CA SER A 84 -4.72 -4.16 14.39
C SER A 84 -3.28 -4.52 14.78
N SER A 85 -3.03 -5.02 16.00
CA SER A 85 -1.72 -5.51 16.42
C SER A 85 -1.25 -6.77 15.68
N GLU A 86 -2.16 -7.47 15.00
CA GLU A 86 -1.82 -8.61 14.13
C GLU A 86 -1.27 -8.17 12.75
N ILE A 87 -1.35 -6.88 12.43
CA ILE A 87 -0.91 -6.34 11.14
C ILE A 87 0.51 -5.80 11.27
N ILE A 88 1.44 -6.40 10.53
CA ILE A 88 2.83 -5.96 10.45
C ILE A 88 3.13 -5.56 9.01
N PHE A 89 3.47 -4.29 8.78
CA PHE A 89 3.91 -3.82 7.47
C PHE A 89 5.37 -4.21 7.23
N THR A 90 5.63 -4.81 6.08
CA THR A 90 6.96 -5.22 5.62
C THR A 90 7.26 -4.62 4.26
N ARG A 91 8.52 -4.65 3.83
CA ARG A 91 8.95 -4.14 2.51
C ARG A 91 8.55 -5.05 1.35
N GLY A 92 8.06 -6.25 1.66
CA GLY A 92 7.63 -7.21 0.65
C GLY A 92 7.61 -8.64 1.19
N THR A 93 7.25 -9.58 0.33
CA THR A 93 7.05 -10.99 0.66
C THR A 93 8.30 -11.64 1.27
N THR A 94 9.48 -11.34 0.74
CA THR A 94 10.75 -11.89 1.25
C THR A 94 10.97 -11.54 2.72
N GLU A 95 10.78 -10.27 3.09
CA GLU A 95 10.90 -9.83 4.49
C GLU A 95 9.83 -10.46 5.37
N ALA A 96 8.58 -10.54 4.88
CA ALA A 96 7.49 -11.14 5.63
C ALA A 96 7.75 -12.62 5.93
N ILE A 97 8.20 -13.41 4.96
CA ILE A 97 8.54 -14.83 5.16
C ILE A 97 9.70 -14.99 6.14
N ASN A 98 10.75 -14.19 5.99
CA ASN A 98 11.91 -14.27 6.90
C ASN A 98 11.54 -13.86 8.33
N LEU A 99 10.66 -12.86 8.50
CA LEU A 99 10.16 -12.48 9.81
C LEU A 99 9.43 -13.63 10.49
N VAL A 100 8.50 -14.28 9.79
CA VAL A 100 7.75 -15.43 10.32
C VAL A 100 8.70 -16.59 10.64
N ALA A 101 9.62 -16.92 9.73
CA ALA A 101 10.60 -17.99 9.95
C ALA A 101 11.46 -17.73 11.20
N SER A 102 11.95 -16.51 11.37
CA SER A 102 12.74 -16.14 12.54
C SER A 102 11.93 -16.25 13.84
N CYS A 103 10.68 -15.78 13.84
CA CYS A 103 9.80 -15.89 15.01
C CYS A 103 9.54 -17.35 15.39
N LEU A 104 9.21 -18.21 14.42
CA LEU A 104 8.90 -19.62 14.66
C LEU A 104 10.14 -20.41 15.15
N LEU A 105 11.33 -20.10 14.63
CA LEU A 105 12.56 -20.78 15.05
C LEU A 105 12.98 -20.42 16.48
N TYR A 106 12.62 -19.23 16.97
CA TYR A 106 12.91 -18.81 18.36
C TYR A 106 11.86 -19.28 19.39
N THR A 107 10.69 -19.73 18.93
CA THR A 107 9.59 -20.17 19.81
C THR A 107 9.42 -21.69 19.86
N SER A 108 10.28 -22.45 19.18
CA SER A 108 10.23 -23.92 19.11
C SER A 108 11.21 -24.63 20.06
N ASP A 109 11.36 -24.12 21.31
CA ASP A 109 12.01 -24.87 22.40
C ASP A 109 10.97 -25.63 23.24
#